data_217a7b81b9c835019a93a552481d1fea
#
_entry.id   217a7b81b9c835019a93a552481d1fea
#
_cell.length_a   1.000
_cell.length_b   1.000
_cell.length_c   1.000
_cell.angle_alpha   90.00
_cell.angle_beta   90.00
_cell.angle_gamma   90.00
#
_symmetry.space_group_name_H-M   'P 1'
#
loop_
_entity.id
_entity.type
_entity.pdbx_description
1 polymer ?
#
loop_
_entity_poly.entity_id
_entity_poly.type
_entity_poly.pdbx_seq_one_letter_code
_entity_poly.pdbx_strand_id
1 'polypeptide(L)'
;MIPDFNSILPNPNPSWTNMAALAVQLNGAILMGHSESGFFPQQAALIDPKGIRGLISIEMPCADLSAEQIATLARIPNLVMFGDHLGDVKGGPANWADSFATCERYVQQIKAAGGDAEMMHLPAMGIKGNSHMLMQDRNNLQLADLVLAWIDKHVEARRTGGSR
;
A
#
# COMPACT_ATOMS: atom_id res chain seq x y z
N MET A 1 13.60 21.08 0.32
CA MET A 1 12.25 21.11 -0.30
C MET A 1 12.47 21.36 -1.79
N ILE A 2 11.93 20.54 -2.67
CA ILE A 2 12.03 20.75 -4.11
C ILE A 2 10.95 21.78 -4.47
N PRO A 3 11.29 23.01 -4.85
CA PRO A 3 10.32 23.94 -5.37
C PRO A 3 9.84 23.42 -6.72
N ASP A 4 8.58 23.50 -7.01
CA ASP A 4 8.04 23.10 -8.32
C ASP A 4 7.99 21.60 -8.58
N PHE A 5 7.49 20.84 -7.61
CA PHE A 5 7.40 19.39 -7.62
C PHE A 5 6.77 18.84 -8.92
N ASN A 6 5.72 19.47 -9.43
CA ASN A 6 4.99 19.00 -10.61
C ASN A 6 5.72 19.27 -11.94
N SER A 7 6.67 20.20 -11.97
CA SER A 7 7.42 20.54 -13.17
C SER A 7 8.75 19.81 -13.31
N ILE A 8 9.22 19.20 -12.23
CA ILE A 8 10.58 18.61 -12.14
C ILE A 8 10.55 17.07 -12.26
N LEU A 9 9.48 16.43 -11.82
CA LEU A 9 9.41 14.97 -11.85
C LEU A 9 8.90 14.48 -13.21
N PRO A 10 9.67 13.63 -13.91
CA PRO A 10 9.20 13.01 -15.14
C PRO A 10 8.02 12.07 -14.85
N ASN A 11 7.16 11.86 -15.84
CA ASN A 11 6.08 10.89 -15.79
C ASN A 11 6.39 9.73 -16.76
N PRO A 12 6.53 8.49 -16.28
CA PRO A 12 6.36 8.04 -14.89
C PRO A 12 7.47 8.54 -13.96
N ASN A 13 7.14 8.66 -12.68
CA ASN A 13 8.10 9.03 -11.65
C ASN A 13 9.22 7.98 -11.57
N PRO A 14 10.50 8.37 -11.69
CA PRO A 14 11.62 7.42 -11.70
C PRO A 14 11.72 6.58 -10.41
N SER A 15 11.17 7.04 -9.29
CA SER A 15 11.09 6.23 -8.07
C SER A 15 10.30 4.95 -8.28
N TRP A 16 9.21 4.99 -9.04
CA TRP A 16 8.38 3.81 -9.32
C TRP A 16 9.14 2.79 -10.17
N THR A 17 9.79 3.25 -11.24
CA THR A 17 10.63 2.40 -12.10
C THR A 17 11.79 1.79 -11.32
N ASN A 18 12.44 2.58 -10.47
CA ASN A 18 13.57 2.12 -9.66
C ASN A 18 13.13 1.10 -8.59
N MET A 19 11.97 1.29 -7.95
CA MET A 19 11.41 0.30 -7.01
C MET A 19 11.13 -1.04 -7.70
N ALA A 20 10.52 -1.01 -8.88
CA ALA A 20 10.27 -2.23 -9.67
C ALA A 20 11.59 -2.92 -10.05
N ALA A 21 12.57 -2.17 -10.58
CA ALA A 21 13.89 -2.70 -10.93
C ALA A 21 14.62 -3.30 -9.73
N LEU A 22 14.54 -2.64 -8.55
CA LEU A 22 15.16 -3.14 -7.32
C LEU A 22 14.52 -4.47 -6.87
N ALA A 23 13.18 -4.60 -6.97
CA ALA A 23 12.50 -5.84 -6.63
C ALA A 23 12.99 -7.03 -7.50
N VAL A 24 13.23 -6.80 -8.78
CA VAL A 24 13.82 -7.79 -9.69
C VAL A 24 15.27 -8.10 -9.29
N GLN A 25 16.08 -7.08 -9.02
CA GLN A 25 17.50 -7.24 -8.65
C GLN A 25 17.67 -8.03 -7.35
N LEU A 26 16.77 -7.83 -6.37
CA LEU A 26 16.77 -8.56 -5.10
C LEU A 26 16.19 -9.98 -5.22
N ASN A 27 15.76 -10.40 -6.41
CA ASN A 27 15.10 -11.68 -6.63
C ASN A 27 13.84 -11.84 -5.75
N GLY A 28 13.18 -10.74 -5.47
CA GLY A 28 11.93 -10.64 -4.75
C GLY A 28 11.95 -9.65 -3.59
N ALA A 29 10.96 -8.79 -3.54
CA ALA A 29 10.79 -7.80 -2.49
C ALA A 29 9.30 -7.57 -2.16
N ILE A 30 9.03 -7.22 -0.92
CA ILE A 30 7.78 -6.60 -0.49
C ILE A 30 8.00 -5.10 -0.54
N LEU A 31 7.15 -4.39 -1.26
CA LEU A 31 7.22 -2.93 -1.35
C LEU A 31 6.28 -2.30 -0.35
N MET A 32 6.79 -1.35 0.42
CA MET A 32 6.01 -0.63 1.41
C MET A 32 6.15 0.88 1.22
N GLY A 33 5.04 1.60 1.31
CA GLY A 33 4.98 3.04 1.24
C GLY A 33 4.05 3.64 2.29
N HIS A 34 4.26 4.91 2.61
CA HIS A 34 3.46 5.65 3.58
C HIS A 34 3.07 7.02 3.03
N SER A 35 1.86 7.49 3.38
CA SER A 35 1.37 8.83 3.06
C SER A 35 1.36 9.09 1.55
N GLU A 36 1.89 10.21 1.10
CA GLU A 36 2.00 10.55 -0.32
C GLU A 36 2.72 9.48 -1.14
N SER A 37 3.73 8.82 -0.59
CA SER A 37 4.40 7.69 -1.24
C SER A 37 3.72 6.34 -1.00
N GLY A 38 2.61 6.31 -0.29
CA GLY A 38 1.86 5.08 0.01
C GLY A 38 1.36 4.35 -1.23
N PHE A 39 1.11 5.05 -2.34
CA PHE A 39 0.72 4.44 -3.62
C PHE A 39 1.91 4.04 -4.52
N PHE A 40 3.14 4.34 -4.14
CA PHE A 40 4.34 4.00 -4.95
C PHE A 40 4.49 2.48 -5.18
N PRO A 41 4.21 1.61 -4.21
CA PRO A 41 4.20 0.17 -4.42
C PRO A 41 3.30 -0.28 -5.57
N GLN A 42 2.08 0.25 -5.65
CA GLN A 42 1.14 -0.05 -6.74
C GLN A 42 1.66 0.47 -8.07
N GLN A 43 2.18 1.70 -8.13
CA GLN A 43 2.72 2.26 -9.37
C GLN A 43 3.93 1.46 -9.87
N ALA A 44 4.81 1.02 -8.98
CA ALA A 44 5.92 0.14 -9.33
C ALA A 44 5.42 -1.19 -9.91
N ALA A 45 4.41 -1.81 -9.30
CA ALA A 45 3.82 -3.06 -9.77
C ALA A 45 3.09 -2.92 -11.10
N LEU A 46 2.52 -1.75 -11.41
CA LEU A 46 1.91 -1.45 -12.69
C LEU A 46 2.94 -1.24 -13.82
N ILE A 47 4.16 -0.83 -13.47
CA ILE A 47 5.27 -0.70 -14.43
C ILE A 47 5.88 -2.08 -14.72
N ASP A 48 6.29 -2.81 -13.69
CA ASP A 48 6.78 -4.18 -13.79
C ASP A 48 6.47 -4.95 -12.49
N PRO A 49 5.52 -5.88 -12.49
CA PRO A 49 5.17 -6.66 -11.32
C PRO A 49 6.20 -7.75 -10.98
N LYS A 50 7.19 -7.98 -11.84
CA LYS A 50 8.19 -9.03 -11.66
C LYS A 50 9.04 -8.79 -10.41
N GLY A 51 9.18 -9.82 -9.58
CA GLY A 51 9.94 -9.74 -8.35
C GLY A 51 9.20 -9.07 -7.19
N ILE A 52 8.01 -8.48 -7.40
CA ILE A 52 7.21 -7.90 -6.33
C ILE A 52 6.36 -9.00 -5.70
N ARG A 53 6.57 -9.25 -4.40
CA ARG A 53 5.91 -10.34 -3.65
C ARG A 53 4.77 -9.88 -2.77
N GLY A 54 4.70 -8.61 -2.45
CA GLY A 54 3.64 -8.02 -1.65
C GLY A 54 3.67 -6.49 -1.75
N LEU A 55 2.51 -5.89 -1.60
CA LEU A 55 2.31 -4.43 -1.61
C LEU A 55 1.71 -4.02 -0.27
N ILE A 56 2.38 -3.12 0.43
CA ILE A 56 1.94 -2.58 1.72
C ILE A 56 1.84 -1.07 1.62
N SER A 57 0.66 -0.55 1.87
CA SER A 57 0.35 0.87 1.77
C SER A 57 -0.24 1.37 3.07
N ILE A 58 0.46 2.28 3.70
CA ILE A 58 0.08 2.85 4.98
C ILE A 58 -0.40 4.28 4.76
N GLU A 59 -1.64 4.58 5.18
CA GLU A 59 -2.22 5.92 5.11
C GLU A 59 -2.01 6.56 3.72
N MET A 60 -2.41 5.87 2.66
CA MET A 60 -2.17 6.32 1.31
C MET A 60 -3.36 7.05 0.68
N PRO A 61 -3.14 8.00 -0.24
CA PRO A 61 -4.19 8.44 -1.15
C PRO A 61 -4.46 7.35 -2.20
N CYS A 62 -5.66 6.77 -2.20
CA CYS A 62 -6.09 5.86 -3.25
C CYS A 62 -6.70 6.63 -4.43
N ALA A 63 -6.59 6.06 -5.61
CA ALA A 63 -7.22 6.54 -6.83
C ALA A 63 -8.03 5.42 -7.47
N ASP A 64 -9.01 5.80 -8.31
CA ASP A 64 -9.72 4.84 -9.13
C ASP A 64 -8.79 4.27 -10.20
N LEU A 65 -8.82 2.95 -10.36
CA LEU A 65 -7.97 2.20 -11.29
C LEU A 65 -8.81 1.55 -12.39
N SER A 66 -8.20 1.35 -13.56
CA SER A 66 -8.83 0.60 -14.63
C SER A 66 -8.92 -0.90 -14.28
N ALA A 67 -9.82 -1.62 -14.96
CA ALA A 67 -9.95 -3.07 -14.78
C ALA A 67 -8.64 -3.82 -15.08
N GLU A 68 -7.85 -3.36 -16.05
CA GLU A 68 -6.54 -3.93 -16.37
C GLU A 68 -5.51 -3.71 -15.25
N GLN A 69 -5.48 -2.52 -14.66
CA GLN A 69 -4.64 -2.21 -13.51
C GLN A 69 -5.02 -3.07 -12.31
N ILE A 70 -6.32 -3.18 -12.01
CA ILE A 70 -6.82 -4.07 -10.95
C ILE A 70 -6.41 -5.52 -11.22
N ALA A 71 -6.56 -6.03 -12.45
CA ALA A 71 -6.17 -7.40 -12.79
C ALA A 71 -4.66 -7.64 -12.60
N THR A 72 -3.82 -6.63 -12.85
CA THR A 72 -2.38 -6.71 -12.61
C THR A 72 -2.08 -6.77 -11.11
N LEU A 73 -2.65 -5.87 -10.32
CA LEU A 73 -2.42 -5.78 -8.88
C LEU A 73 -3.04 -6.96 -8.11
N ALA A 74 -4.11 -7.58 -8.62
CA ALA A 74 -4.74 -8.76 -8.02
C ALA A 74 -3.84 -10.00 -7.99
N ARG A 75 -2.75 -10.01 -8.75
CA ARG A 75 -1.77 -11.12 -8.75
C ARG A 75 -0.82 -11.08 -7.56
N ILE A 76 -0.76 -9.97 -6.84
CA ILE A 76 0.15 -9.71 -5.75
C ILE A 76 -0.68 -9.52 -4.47
N PRO A 77 -0.28 -10.04 -3.29
CA PRO A 77 -0.94 -9.71 -2.04
C PRO A 77 -0.86 -8.21 -1.72
N ASN A 78 -1.98 -7.63 -1.29
CA ASN A 78 -2.12 -6.20 -1.00
C ASN A 78 -2.57 -5.97 0.44
N LEU A 79 -1.84 -5.17 1.19
CA LEU A 79 -2.24 -4.64 2.49
C LEU A 79 -2.42 -3.12 2.39
N VAL A 80 -3.55 -2.65 2.87
CA VAL A 80 -3.78 -1.22 3.13
C VAL A 80 -4.04 -1.05 4.62
N MET A 81 -3.34 -0.11 5.27
CA MET A 81 -3.49 0.16 6.70
C MET A 81 -3.83 1.63 6.95
N PHE A 82 -4.81 1.87 7.82
CA PHE A 82 -5.21 3.20 8.25
C PHE A 82 -5.32 3.27 9.77
N GLY A 83 -4.86 4.40 10.34
CA GLY A 83 -5.03 4.76 11.74
C GLY A 83 -6.29 5.57 12.02
N ASP A 84 -6.21 6.41 13.04
CA ASP A 84 -7.26 7.31 13.50
C ASP A 84 -7.25 8.65 12.74
N HIS A 85 -8.15 9.55 13.12
CA HIS A 85 -8.13 10.96 12.72
C HIS A 85 -8.38 11.25 11.24
N LEU A 86 -9.04 10.34 10.54
CA LEU A 86 -9.32 10.46 9.09
C LEU A 86 -10.15 11.71 8.73
N GLY A 87 -10.95 12.22 9.66
CA GLY A 87 -11.83 13.37 9.46
C GLY A 87 -11.33 14.70 10.05
N ASP A 88 -10.16 14.72 10.70
CA ASP A 88 -9.71 15.87 11.48
C ASP A 88 -9.16 17.00 10.63
N VAL A 89 -8.68 16.72 9.43
CA VAL A 89 -8.16 17.71 8.49
C VAL A 89 -9.29 18.21 7.59
N LYS A 90 -9.87 19.35 7.95
CA LYS A 90 -10.87 20.03 7.11
C LYS A 90 -10.18 21.05 6.20
N GLY A 91 -10.47 20.97 4.90
CA GLY A 91 -10.09 22.01 3.93
C GLY A 91 -8.69 21.93 3.34
N GLY A 92 -7.98 20.82 3.50
CA GLY A 92 -6.73 20.54 2.77
C GLY A 92 -6.98 19.86 1.42
N PRO A 93 -5.97 19.80 0.55
CA PRO A 93 -6.05 19.11 -0.74
C PRO A 93 -6.19 17.58 -0.57
N ALA A 94 -5.91 17.02 0.61
CA ALA A 94 -6.06 15.63 0.94
C ALA A 94 -7.15 15.46 2.01
N ASN A 95 -8.27 14.86 1.62
CA ASN A 95 -9.29 14.40 2.55
C ASN A 95 -9.04 12.92 2.84
N TRP A 96 -8.52 12.60 4.02
CA TRP A 96 -8.20 11.22 4.39
C TRP A 96 -9.44 10.32 4.52
N ALA A 97 -10.61 10.87 4.84
CA ALA A 97 -11.85 10.11 4.84
C ALA A 97 -12.24 9.67 3.42
N ASP A 98 -12.06 10.54 2.41
CA ASP A 98 -12.30 10.19 1.02
C ASP A 98 -11.25 9.20 0.50
N SER A 99 -9.99 9.38 0.90
CA SER A 99 -8.91 8.43 0.60
C SER A 99 -9.21 7.06 1.20
N PHE A 100 -9.65 7.00 2.45
CA PHE A 100 -10.05 5.76 3.11
C PHE A 100 -11.18 5.06 2.34
N ALA A 101 -12.27 5.76 2.00
CA ALA A 101 -13.39 5.19 1.25
C ALA A 101 -12.97 4.70 -0.15
N THR A 102 -12.04 5.43 -0.81
CA THR A 102 -11.49 5.00 -2.11
C THR A 102 -10.60 3.76 -1.95
N CYS A 103 -9.82 3.68 -0.89
CA CYS A 103 -9.02 2.50 -0.58
C CYS A 103 -9.87 1.28 -0.23
N GLU A 104 -11.02 1.45 0.45
CA GLU A 104 -11.97 0.35 0.65
C GLU A 104 -12.48 -0.20 -0.68
N ARG A 105 -12.86 0.68 -1.63
CA ARG A 105 -13.28 0.26 -2.97
C ARG A 105 -12.14 -0.46 -3.71
N TYR A 106 -10.92 0.05 -3.64
CA TYR A 106 -9.73 -0.60 -4.21
C TYR A 106 -9.56 -2.03 -3.69
N VAL A 107 -9.57 -2.22 -2.37
CA VAL A 107 -9.46 -3.56 -1.76
C VAL A 107 -10.59 -4.48 -2.20
N GLN A 108 -11.82 -3.98 -2.29
CA GLN A 108 -12.98 -4.73 -2.78
C GLN A 108 -12.81 -5.14 -4.26
N GLN A 109 -12.31 -4.24 -5.10
CA GLN A 109 -12.07 -4.52 -6.52
C GLN A 109 -10.97 -5.59 -6.70
N ILE A 110 -9.89 -5.52 -5.93
CA ILE A 110 -8.84 -6.56 -5.95
C ILE A 110 -9.43 -7.93 -5.55
N LYS A 111 -10.24 -8.00 -4.50
CA LYS A 111 -10.92 -9.23 -4.07
C LYS A 111 -11.89 -9.75 -5.14
N ALA A 112 -12.68 -8.86 -5.75
CA ALA A 112 -13.61 -9.23 -6.82
C ALA A 112 -12.89 -9.79 -8.06
N ALA A 113 -11.65 -9.35 -8.31
CA ALA A 113 -10.77 -9.88 -9.36
C ALA A 113 -10.05 -11.19 -8.95
N GLY A 114 -10.40 -11.78 -7.80
CA GLY A 114 -9.79 -13.02 -7.29
C GLY A 114 -8.43 -12.81 -6.60
N GLY A 115 -8.04 -11.56 -6.34
CA GLY A 115 -6.80 -11.21 -5.68
C GLY A 115 -6.91 -11.29 -4.14
N ASP A 116 -5.74 -11.30 -3.52
CA ASP A 116 -5.59 -11.29 -2.06
C ASP A 116 -5.35 -9.84 -1.61
N ALA A 117 -6.31 -9.28 -0.91
CA ALA A 117 -6.20 -7.92 -0.38
C ALA A 117 -6.84 -7.81 0.99
N GLU A 118 -6.24 -7.03 1.85
CA GLU A 118 -6.73 -6.76 3.20
C GLU A 118 -6.66 -5.27 3.51
N MET A 119 -7.66 -4.76 4.23
CA MET A 119 -7.65 -3.43 4.78
C MET A 119 -7.68 -3.51 6.30
N MET A 120 -6.64 -3.03 6.93
CA MET A 120 -6.53 -2.89 8.39
C MET A 120 -6.90 -1.46 8.78
N HIS A 121 -8.08 -1.28 9.33
CA HIS A 121 -8.50 -0.05 9.98
C HIS A 121 -8.29 -0.20 11.48
N LEU A 122 -7.21 0.37 12.00
CA LEU A 122 -6.78 0.17 13.39
C LEU A 122 -7.87 0.46 14.43
N PRO A 123 -8.66 1.56 14.33
CA PRO A 123 -9.77 1.81 15.24
C PRO A 123 -10.82 0.72 15.25
N ALA A 124 -11.15 0.12 14.10
CA ALA A 124 -12.10 -1.00 14.00
C ALA A 124 -11.55 -2.29 14.63
N MET A 125 -10.22 -2.41 14.74
CA MET A 125 -9.52 -3.50 15.43
C MET A 125 -9.33 -3.23 16.93
N GLY A 126 -9.88 -2.12 17.45
CA GLY A 126 -9.75 -1.71 18.86
C GLY A 126 -8.43 -0.99 19.19
N ILE A 127 -7.58 -0.72 18.20
CA ILE A 127 -6.32 0.00 18.33
C ILE A 127 -6.56 1.46 18.00
N LYS A 128 -6.50 2.34 18.99
CA LYS A 128 -6.89 3.75 18.87
C LYS A 128 -5.76 4.69 19.29
N GLY A 129 -5.84 5.95 18.84
CA GLY A 129 -4.91 7.02 19.19
C GLY A 129 -3.68 7.08 18.28
N ASN A 130 -3.72 6.40 17.14
CA ASN A 130 -2.63 6.45 16.17
C ASN A 130 -2.74 7.70 15.31
N SER A 131 -1.61 8.39 15.17
CA SER A 131 -1.44 9.52 14.29
C SER A 131 -1.24 9.08 12.84
N HIS A 132 -1.20 10.05 11.91
CA HIS A 132 -0.79 9.77 10.53
C HIS A 132 0.61 9.14 10.42
N MET A 133 1.47 9.40 11.40
CA MET A 133 2.84 8.88 11.45
C MET A 133 2.91 7.61 12.33
N LEU A 134 2.16 6.57 11.96
CA LEU A 134 2.00 5.32 12.71
C LEU A 134 3.32 4.72 13.21
N MET A 135 4.39 4.83 12.40
CA MET A 135 5.72 4.32 12.72
C MET A 135 6.42 5.11 13.84
N GLN A 136 5.91 6.30 14.20
CA GLN A 136 6.44 7.15 15.28
C GLN A 136 5.58 7.10 16.54
N ASP A 137 4.43 6.44 16.50
CA ASP A 137 3.54 6.31 17.65
C ASP A 137 4.12 5.34 18.72
N ARG A 138 3.63 5.45 19.95
CA ARG A 138 4.14 4.66 21.08
C ARG A 138 3.93 3.15 20.91
N ASN A 139 2.94 2.76 20.12
CA ASN A 139 2.59 1.37 19.84
C ASN A 139 3.16 0.88 18.49
N ASN A 140 4.15 1.55 17.93
CA ASN A 140 4.72 1.23 16.62
C ASN A 140 5.18 -0.24 16.49
N LEU A 141 5.70 -0.84 17.56
CA LEU A 141 6.08 -2.25 17.56
C LEU A 141 4.86 -3.18 17.42
N GLN A 142 3.74 -2.86 18.10
CA GLN A 142 2.50 -3.59 17.92
C GLN A 142 2.01 -3.52 16.48
N LEU A 143 2.14 -2.35 15.83
CA LEU A 143 1.74 -2.19 14.43
C LEU A 143 2.69 -2.93 13.49
N ALA A 144 3.99 -2.95 13.80
CA ALA A 144 4.96 -3.75 13.06
C ALA A 144 4.63 -5.25 13.15
N ASP A 145 4.25 -5.75 14.32
CA ASP A 145 3.83 -7.15 14.50
C ASP A 145 2.61 -7.51 13.64
N LEU A 146 1.64 -6.60 13.49
CA LEU A 146 0.50 -6.81 12.58
C LEU A 146 0.95 -6.93 11.12
N VAL A 147 1.85 -6.07 10.69
CA VAL A 147 2.41 -6.11 9.33
C VAL A 147 3.20 -7.40 9.11
N LEU A 148 4.04 -7.80 10.05
CA LEU A 148 4.82 -9.03 9.97
C LEU A 148 3.92 -10.28 9.93
N ALA A 149 2.90 -10.33 10.79
CA ALA A 149 1.92 -11.42 10.77
C ALA A 149 1.17 -11.50 9.43
N TRP A 150 0.85 -10.34 8.83
CA TRP A 150 0.25 -10.31 7.50
C TRP A 150 1.23 -10.84 6.43
N ILE A 151 2.50 -10.45 6.49
CA ILE A 151 3.53 -10.94 5.56
C ILE A 151 3.65 -12.46 5.64
N ASP A 152 3.76 -13.01 6.84
CA ASP A 152 3.87 -14.46 7.06
C ASP A 152 2.68 -15.20 6.46
N LYS A 153 1.47 -14.70 6.68
CA LYS A 153 0.23 -15.32 6.24
C LYS A 153 0.00 -15.22 4.72
N HIS A 154 0.26 -14.07 4.12
CA HIS A 154 -0.14 -13.77 2.75
C HIS A 154 0.99 -13.86 1.72
N VAL A 155 2.23 -13.68 2.14
CA VAL A 155 3.40 -13.68 1.25
C VAL A 155 4.21 -14.97 1.41
N GLU A 156 4.63 -15.30 2.62
CA GLU A 156 5.51 -16.47 2.85
C GLU A 156 4.76 -17.80 2.72
N ALA A 157 3.51 -17.90 3.16
CA ALA A 157 2.71 -19.10 2.99
C ALA A 157 2.51 -19.51 1.52
N ARG A 158 2.48 -18.54 0.59
CA ARG A 158 2.40 -18.82 -0.85
C ARG A 158 3.68 -19.44 -1.42
N ARG A 159 4.84 -19.14 -0.84
CA ARG A 159 6.13 -19.71 -1.24
C ARG A 159 6.21 -21.20 -0.91
N THR A 160 5.65 -21.60 0.23
CA THR A 160 5.67 -23.01 0.69
C THR A 160 4.59 -23.85 0.04
N GLY A 161 3.46 -23.27 -0.37
CA GLY A 161 2.35 -23.97 -1.04
C GLY A 161 2.53 -24.23 -2.53
N GLY A 162 3.45 -23.54 -3.19
CA GLY A 162 3.72 -23.67 -4.63
C GLY A 162 4.72 -24.77 -5.02
N SER A 163 5.22 -25.54 -4.06
CA SER A 163 6.21 -26.62 -4.27
C SER A 163 5.60 -28.02 -4.15
N ARG A 164 4.33 -28.19 -4.59
CA ARG A 164 3.71 -29.51 -4.69
C ARG A 164 3.23 -29.79 -6.10
#